data_bfba266f82eb0a8c26d0794ce3532438
#
_entry.id   bfba266f82eb0a8c26d0794ce3532438
#
_cell.length_a   1.000
_cell.length_b   1.000
_cell.length_c   1.000
_cell.angle_alpha   90.00
_cell.angle_beta   90.00
_cell.angle_gamma   90.00
#
_symmetry.space_group_name_H-M   'P 1'
#
loop_
_entity.id
_entity.type
_entity.pdbx_description
1 polymer ?
#
loop_
_entity_poly.entity_id
_entity_poly.type
_entity_poly.pdbx_seq_one_letter_code
_entity_poly.pdbx_strand_id
1 'polypeptide(L)'
;MARSAPGLPPQHYAAAGAGRRSSSSPAASCILAVLFLLLAACVAAVLLFVFFRPRAPAIAVTAVQLPAFAVANGTVAFTFQQLASVRNPNRSPLTHYDSSLHVAYAGGEVGSMYIPAGQIDGGRTQYMATSFTVPAFAVSATGAAAQPTTISVPASGPSPHVTAALVQPPVMEVDSLLRVKGKVTVLKVLTHHVEAAKVCRIGVSPADGRVLGFRC
;
A
#
# COMPACT_ATOMS: atom_id res chain seq x y z
N MET A 1 -27.17 -62.56 -91.61
CA MET A 1 -26.16 -63.00 -90.64
C MET A 1 -25.98 -61.86 -89.67
N ALA A 2 -26.64 -61.91 -88.56
CA ALA A 2 -26.54 -60.91 -87.52
C ALA A 2 -25.85 -61.52 -86.28
N ARG A 3 -24.72 -60.98 -85.86
CA ARG A 3 -24.03 -61.43 -84.65
C ARG A 3 -24.51 -60.59 -83.45
N SER A 4 -25.09 -61.25 -82.49
CA SER A 4 -25.48 -60.71 -81.21
C SER A 4 -24.20 -60.47 -80.37
N ALA A 5 -24.08 -59.28 -79.76
CA ALA A 5 -23.09 -58.95 -78.81
C ALA A 5 -23.49 -59.35 -77.35
N PRO A 6 -22.62 -59.85 -76.50
CA PRO A 6 -22.96 -60.27 -75.16
C PRO A 6 -23.08 -59.02 -74.24
N GLY A 7 -24.15 -59.05 -73.42
CA GLY A 7 -24.42 -57.99 -72.43
C GLY A 7 -23.43 -57.97 -71.25
N LEU A 8 -23.05 -56.77 -70.81
CA LEU A 8 -22.31 -56.53 -69.62
C LEU A 8 -23.19 -56.74 -68.34
N PRO A 9 -22.64 -57.28 -67.25
CA PRO A 9 -23.38 -57.44 -66.01
C PRO A 9 -23.58 -56.09 -65.29
N PRO A 10 -24.65 -55.91 -64.52
CA PRO A 10 -24.93 -54.69 -63.82
C PRO A 10 -23.95 -54.49 -62.69
N GLN A 11 -23.29 -53.32 -62.67
CA GLN A 11 -22.44 -52.87 -61.54
C GLN A 11 -23.34 -52.46 -60.36
N HIS A 12 -23.24 -53.20 -59.25
CA HIS A 12 -23.80 -52.83 -57.99
C HIS A 12 -23.00 -51.72 -57.41
N TYR A 13 -23.48 -50.49 -57.48
CA TYR A 13 -22.95 -49.39 -56.71
C TYR A 13 -23.28 -49.63 -55.24
N ALA A 14 -22.28 -49.98 -54.50
CA ALA A 14 -22.35 -50.00 -53.03
C ALA A 14 -22.72 -48.58 -52.50
N ALA A 15 -23.89 -48.45 -51.90
CA ALA A 15 -24.34 -47.25 -51.25
C ALA A 15 -23.32 -46.90 -50.16
N ALA A 16 -22.55 -45.85 -50.40
CA ALA A 16 -21.66 -45.25 -49.40
C ALA A 16 -22.51 -44.93 -48.19
N GLY A 17 -22.06 -45.43 -47.06
CA GLY A 17 -22.74 -45.33 -45.78
C GLY A 17 -23.13 -43.89 -45.45
N ALA A 18 -24.43 -43.69 -45.25
CA ALA A 18 -24.96 -42.44 -44.67
C ALA A 18 -24.35 -42.24 -43.29
N GLY A 19 -23.38 -41.33 -43.25
CA GLY A 19 -22.82 -40.86 -41.98
C GLY A 19 -23.99 -40.42 -41.08
N ARG A 20 -24.17 -41.10 -39.97
CA ARG A 20 -25.11 -40.71 -38.91
C ARG A 20 -24.83 -39.24 -38.55
N ARG A 21 -25.56 -38.34 -39.17
CA ARG A 21 -25.69 -36.96 -38.62
C ARG A 21 -26.40 -37.14 -37.29
N SER A 22 -25.61 -37.04 -36.21
CA SER A 22 -26.13 -36.90 -34.86
C SER A 22 -27.03 -35.66 -34.90
N SER A 23 -28.32 -35.86 -34.91
CA SER A 23 -29.30 -34.79 -34.74
C SER A 23 -29.23 -34.36 -33.29
N SER A 24 -28.30 -33.48 -32.99
CA SER A 24 -28.32 -32.74 -31.71
C SER A 24 -29.65 -31.99 -31.73
N SER A 25 -30.54 -32.32 -30.79
CA SER A 25 -31.81 -31.62 -30.64
C SER A 25 -31.50 -30.12 -30.46
N PRO A 26 -32.27 -29.21 -31.11
CA PRO A 26 -32.00 -27.76 -30.99
C PRO A 26 -31.98 -27.30 -29.54
N ALA A 27 -32.70 -27.96 -28.64
CA ALA A 27 -32.66 -27.73 -27.21
C ALA A 27 -31.29 -28.03 -26.58
N ALA A 28 -30.65 -29.15 -26.96
CA ALA A 28 -29.31 -29.48 -26.43
C ALA A 28 -28.25 -28.49 -26.90
N SER A 29 -28.33 -28.02 -28.14
CA SER A 29 -27.44 -26.98 -28.67
C SER A 29 -27.62 -25.64 -27.95
N CYS A 30 -28.87 -25.23 -27.67
CA CYS A 30 -29.17 -24.03 -26.91
C CYS A 30 -28.65 -24.13 -25.46
N ILE A 31 -28.79 -25.26 -24.78
CA ILE A 31 -28.29 -25.47 -23.42
C ILE A 31 -26.76 -25.36 -23.38
N LEU A 32 -26.06 -26.00 -24.34
CA LEU A 32 -24.60 -25.91 -24.43
C LEU A 32 -24.14 -24.47 -24.70
N ALA A 33 -24.83 -23.74 -25.58
CA ALA A 33 -24.50 -22.33 -25.83
C ALA A 33 -24.69 -21.45 -24.58
N VAL A 34 -25.78 -21.63 -23.84
CA VAL A 34 -26.03 -20.91 -22.59
C VAL A 34 -24.97 -21.25 -21.53
N LEU A 35 -24.62 -22.53 -21.35
CA LEU A 35 -23.58 -22.95 -20.44
C LEU A 35 -22.21 -22.34 -20.80
N PHE A 36 -21.88 -22.31 -22.07
CA PHE A 36 -20.65 -21.69 -22.56
C PHE A 36 -20.62 -20.19 -22.28
N LEU A 37 -21.72 -19.48 -22.52
CA LEU A 37 -21.83 -18.05 -22.23
C LEU A 37 -21.73 -17.76 -20.74
N LEU A 38 -22.36 -18.57 -19.88
CA LEU A 38 -22.26 -18.46 -18.45
C LEU A 38 -20.82 -18.68 -17.96
N LEU A 39 -20.15 -19.70 -18.48
CA LEU A 39 -18.75 -19.99 -18.15
C LEU A 39 -17.86 -18.83 -18.60
N ALA A 40 -18.03 -18.34 -19.83
CA ALA A 40 -17.27 -17.18 -20.32
C ALA A 40 -17.52 -15.92 -19.48
N ALA A 41 -18.75 -15.66 -19.06
CA ALA A 41 -19.10 -14.55 -18.18
C ALA A 41 -18.45 -14.70 -16.78
N CYS A 42 -18.46 -15.91 -16.21
CA CYS A 42 -17.79 -16.19 -14.94
C CYS A 42 -16.27 -15.96 -15.03
N VAL A 43 -15.64 -16.46 -16.08
CA VAL A 43 -14.20 -16.25 -16.31
C VAL A 43 -13.90 -14.76 -16.46
N ALA A 44 -14.69 -14.05 -17.26
CA ALA A 44 -14.54 -12.60 -17.43
C ALA A 44 -14.70 -11.85 -16.08
N ALA A 45 -15.71 -12.21 -15.29
CA ALA A 45 -15.92 -11.62 -13.96
C ALA A 45 -14.74 -11.87 -13.00
N VAL A 46 -14.21 -13.10 -12.98
CA VAL A 46 -13.04 -13.45 -12.17
C VAL A 46 -11.81 -12.65 -12.62
N LEU A 47 -11.57 -12.56 -13.92
CA LEU A 47 -10.46 -11.78 -14.46
C LEU A 47 -10.58 -10.30 -14.09
N LEU A 48 -11.78 -9.71 -14.26
CA LEU A 48 -12.03 -8.32 -13.86
C LEU A 48 -11.80 -8.13 -12.37
N PHE A 49 -12.29 -9.04 -11.52
CA PHE A 49 -12.07 -8.96 -10.08
C PHE A 49 -10.58 -9.02 -9.70
N VAL A 50 -9.82 -9.94 -10.31
CA VAL A 50 -8.38 -10.08 -10.04
C VAL A 50 -7.60 -8.85 -10.52
N PHE A 51 -7.89 -8.36 -11.73
CA PHE A 51 -7.17 -7.22 -12.31
C PHE A 51 -7.50 -5.88 -11.64
N PHE A 52 -8.73 -5.72 -11.15
CA PHE A 52 -9.21 -4.47 -10.55
C PHE A 52 -9.40 -4.55 -9.03
N ARG A 53 -8.83 -5.57 -8.38
CA ARG A 53 -8.87 -5.67 -6.92
C ARG A 53 -8.27 -4.40 -6.30
N PRO A 54 -9.04 -3.63 -5.50
CA PRO A 54 -8.55 -2.40 -4.91
C PRO A 54 -7.46 -2.69 -3.87
N ARG A 55 -6.41 -1.91 -3.91
CA ARG A 55 -5.27 -1.99 -2.98
C ARG A 55 -5.14 -0.67 -2.26
N ALA A 56 -4.77 -0.73 -0.98
CA ALA A 56 -4.43 0.45 -0.21
C ALA A 56 -3.21 1.17 -0.80
N PRO A 57 -3.15 2.51 -0.71
CA PRO A 57 -1.98 3.26 -1.15
C PRO A 57 -0.74 2.90 -0.33
N ALA A 58 0.42 2.88 -0.98
CA ALA A 58 1.69 2.68 -0.32
C ALA A 58 2.26 4.04 0.09
N ILE A 59 2.54 4.19 1.41
CA ILE A 59 3.07 5.42 1.99
C ILE A 59 4.53 5.19 2.38
N ALA A 60 5.43 6.10 1.98
CA ALA A 60 6.80 6.15 2.45
C ALA A 60 7.15 7.58 2.84
N VAL A 61 7.68 7.76 4.06
CA VAL A 61 8.21 9.04 4.52
C VAL A 61 9.65 9.17 4.05
N THR A 62 9.97 10.28 3.37
CA THR A 62 11.27 10.50 2.75
C THR A 62 12.13 11.50 3.52
N ALA A 63 11.50 12.46 4.18
CA ALA A 63 12.21 13.45 5.00
C ALA A 63 11.33 13.94 6.15
N VAL A 64 11.98 14.28 7.27
CA VAL A 64 11.37 14.94 8.42
C VAL A 64 12.33 16.02 8.90
N GLN A 65 11.79 17.21 9.20
CA GLN A 65 12.55 18.34 9.73
C GLN A 65 11.73 19.06 10.80
N LEU A 66 12.40 19.66 11.75
CA LEU A 66 11.80 20.44 12.84
C LEU A 66 12.39 21.86 12.85
N PRO A 67 12.10 22.70 11.87
CA PRO A 67 12.54 24.09 11.91
C PRO A 67 11.87 24.86 13.05
N ALA A 68 12.45 26.00 13.41
CA ALA A 68 11.96 26.87 14.48
C ALA A 68 11.80 26.14 15.83
N PHE A 69 12.73 25.23 16.13
CA PHE A 69 12.77 24.53 17.41
C PHE A 69 13.15 25.49 18.54
N ALA A 70 12.31 25.57 19.54
CA ALA A 70 12.51 26.44 20.70
C ALA A 70 12.27 25.68 22.00
N VAL A 71 13.16 25.86 22.96
CA VAL A 71 13.07 25.28 24.29
C VAL A 71 13.00 26.41 25.31
N ALA A 72 11.98 26.39 26.15
CA ALA A 72 11.84 27.38 27.22
C ALA A 72 11.14 26.74 28.44
N ASN A 73 11.71 26.90 29.62
CA ASN A 73 11.10 26.51 30.91
C ASN A 73 10.54 25.05 30.91
N GLY A 74 11.29 24.10 30.32
CA GLY A 74 10.86 22.70 30.26
C GLY A 74 9.74 22.43 29.24
N THR A 75 9.43 23.39 28.38
CA THR A 75 8.54 23.21 27.25
C THR A 75 9.29 23.28 25.93
N VAL A 76 8.76 22.62 24.92
CA VAL A 76 9.29 22.59 23.56
C VAL A 76 8.21 23.00 22.57
N ALA A 77 8.57 23.87 21.63
CA ALA A 77 7.73 24.24 20.49
C ALA A 77 8.55 24.11 19.21
N PHE A 78 7.93 23.71 18.12
CA PHE A 78 8.60 23.59 16.82
C PHE A 78 7.61 23.63 15.65
N THR A 79 8.13 23.86 14.48
CA THR A 79 7.38 23.59 13.23
C THR A 79 7.72 22.18 12.76
N PHE A 80 6.69 21.34 12.62
CA PHE A 80 6.87 19.98 12.10
C PHE A 80 6.74 20.02 10.58
N GLN A 81 7.76 19.52 9.90
CA GLN A 81 7.75 19.38 8.44
C GLN A 81 8.02 17.93 8.05
N GLN A 82 7.17 17.38 7.21
CA GLN A 82 7.31 16.02 6.71
C GLN A 82 7.07 15.96 5.19
N LEU A 83 7.96 15.29 4.49
CA LEU A 83 7.78 14.93 3.09
C LEU A 83 7.47 13.43 2.99
N ALA A 84 6.30 13.10 2.47
CA ALA A 84 5.90 11.74 2.25
C ALA A 84 5.58 11.49 0.77
N SER A 85 5.89 10.30 0.28
CA SER A 85 5.45 9.83 -1.02
C SER A 85 4.29 8.86 -0.85
N VAL A 86 3.21 9.09 -1.59
CA VAL A 86 2.02 8.24 -1.62
C VAL A 86 1.87 7.68 -3.01
N ARG A 87 2.02 6.36 -3.14
CA ARG A 87 1.87 5.66 -4.41
C ARG A 87 0.51 5.00 -4.48
N ASN A 88 -0.19 5.24 -5.58
CA ASN A 88 -1.42 4.51 -5.91
C ASN A 88 -1.05 3.22 -6.68
N PRO A 89 -1.16 2.02 -6.08
CA PRO A 89 -0.86 0.76 -6.76
C PRO A 89 -1.99 0.29 -7.68
N ASN A 90 -3.13 1.00 -7.66
CA ASN A 90 -4.30 0.63 -8.46
C ASN A 90 -4.15 1.15 -9.90
N ARG A 91 -4.86 0.51 -10.83
CA ARG A 91 -4.94 0.99 -12.23
C ARG A 91 -5.88 2.19 -12.38
N SER A 92 -6.83 2.32 -11.46
CA SER A 92 -7.78 3.43 -11.42
C SER A 92 -7.27 4.56 -10.56
N PRO A 93 -7.70 5.81 -10.79
CA PRO A 93 -7.35 6.93 -9.95
C PRO A 93 -7.82 6.72 -8.50
N LEU A 94 -6.99 7.15 -7.56
CA LEU A 94 -7.29 7.22 -6.14
C LEU A 94 -7.63 8.67 -5.80
N THR A 95 -8.86 8.94 -5.41
CA THR A 95 -9.26 10.24 -4.84
C THR A 95 -9.13 10.15 -3.33
N HIS A 96 -8.18 10.89 -2.75
CA HIS A 96 -8.01 10.93 -1.30
C HIS A 96 -8.78 12.12 -0.70
N TYR A 97 -9.31 11.90 0.49
CA TYR A 97 -10.08 12.86 1.27
C TYR A 97 -9.91 12.51 2.74
N ASP A 98 -10.21 13.45 3.63
CA ASP A 98 -10.13 13.22 5.07
C ASP A 98 -8.79 12.58 5.50
N SER A 99 -7.71 13.03 4.87
CA SER A 99 -6.36 12.60 5.20
C SER A 99 -5.77 13.52 6.26
N SER A 100 -4.98 12.97 7.19
CA SER A 100 -4.44 13.74 8.33
C SER A 100 -3.05 13.27 8.70
N LEU A 101 -2.30 14.20 9.27
CA LEU A 101 -1.03 13.94 9.92
C LEU A 101 -1.16 14.33 11.39
N HIS A 102 -0.87 13.40 12.28
CA HIS A 102 -0.86 13.61 13.73
C HIS A 102 0.57 13.45 14.24
N VAL A 103 0.95 14.30 15.17
CA VAL A 103 2.23 14.22 15.86
C VAL A 103 1.97 14.01 17.33
N ALA A 104 2.64 13.01 17.91
CA ALA A 104 2.49 12.64 19.31
C ALA A 104 3.85 12.62 20.02
N TYR A 105 3.83 12.97 21.31
CA TYR A 105 4.98 12.86 22.22
C TYR A 105 4.54 12.14 23.49
N ALA A 106 5.31 11.16 23.93
CA ALA A 106 5.01 10.36 25.13
C ALA A 106 3.57 9.79 25.16
N GLY A 107 3.02 9.44 23.98
CA GLY A 107 1.66 8.91 23.83
C GLY A 107 0.55 9.97 23.77
N GLY A 108 0.83 11.24 23.99
CA GLY A 108 -0.10 12.36 23.86
C GLY A 108 0.02 13.05 22.51
N GLU A 109 -1.09 13.39 21.86
CA GLU A 109 -1.09 14.19 20.63
C GLU A 109 -0.67 15.63 20.98
N VAL A 110 0.37 16.12 20.29
CA VAL A 110 0.90 17.47 20.47
C VAL A 110 0.56 18.39 19.30
N GLY A 111 0.14 17.83 18.20
CA GLY A 111 -0.32 18.60 17.05
C GLY A 111 -0.85 17.73 15.94
N SER A 112 -1.69 18.31 15.11
CA SER A 112 -2.23 17.64 13.93
C SER A 112 -2.50 18.61 12.79
N MET A 113 -2.54 18.06 11.57
CA MET A 113 -2.83 18.80 10.36
C MET A 113 -3.73 17.98 9.45
N TYR A 114 -4.71 18.64 8.88
CA TYR A 114 -5.55 18.06 7.83
C TYR A 114 -4.88 18.23 6.46
N ILE A 115 -4.89 17.18 5.65
CA ILE A 115 -4.34 17.20 4.30
C ILE A 115 -5.50 17.40 3.31
N PRO A 116 -5.44 18.44 2.48
CA PRO A 116 -6.49 18.72 1.49
C PRO A 116 -6.75 17.52 0.57
N ALA A 117 -8.00 17.39 0.14
CA ALA A 117 -8.40 16.36 -0.80
C ALA A 117 -7.66 16.53 -2.14
N GLY A 118 -7.36 15.40 -2.78
CA GLY A 118 -6.66 15.38 -4.06
C GLY A 118 -6.88 14.06 -4.79
N GLN A 119 -6.21 13.93 -5.94
CA GLN A 119 -6.29 12.74 -6.77
C GLN A 119 -4.89 12.27 -7.17
N ILE A 120 -4.66 10.97 -7.09
CA ILE A 120 -3.43 10.31 -7.53
C ILE A 120 -3.81 9.34 -8.65
N ASP A 121 -3.30 9.55 -9.85
CA ASP A 121 -3.57 8.68 -10.99
C ASP A 121 -3.07 7.25 -10.77
N GLY A 122 -3.64 6.32 -11.50
CA GLY A 122 -3.30 4.90 -11.40
C GLY A 122 -1.81 4.63 -11.65
N GLY A 123 -1.18 3.89 -10.75
CA GLY A 123 0.25 3.56 -10.80
C GLY A 123 1.21 4.71 -10.49
N ARG A 124 0.71 5.93 -10.29
CA ARG A 124 1.51 7.13 -10.02
C ARG A 124 1.84 7.28 -8.54
N THR A 125 2.89 8.05 -8.29
CA THR A 125 3.32 8.48 -6.96
C THR A 125 3.20 10.00 -6.87
N GLN A 126 2.59 10.47 -5.80
CA GLN A 126 2.50 11.90 -5.47
C GLN A 126 3.29 12.17 -4.18
N TYR A 127 4.03 13.26 -4.17
CA TYR A 127 4.71 13.75 -2.99
C TYR A 127 3.81 14.72 -2.24
N MET A 128 3.67 14.50 -0.94
CA MET A 128 2.89 15.35 -0.04
C MET A 128 3.85 15.98 0.96
N ALA A 129 4.02 17.29 0.83
CA ALA A 129 4.76 18.08 1.81
C ALA A 129 3.76 18.67 2.81
N THR A 130 3.99 18.42 4.08
CA THR A 130 3.18 18.93 5.19
C THR A 130 4.05 19.81 6.08
N SER A 131 3.50 20.94 6.56
CA SER A 131 4.17 21.84 7.48
C SER A 131 3.14 22.48 8.38
N PHE A 132 3.33 22.38 9.71
CA PHE A 132 2.48 23.03 10.69
C PHE A 132 3.24 23.29 11.99
N THR A 133 2.81 24.29 12.76
CA THR A 133 3.41 24.62 14.03
C THR A 133 2.80 23.79 15.14
N VAL A 134 3.66 23.13 15.92
CA VAL A 134 3.30 22.44 17.15
C VAL A 134 3.43 23.44 18.29
N PRO A 135 2.35 23.72 19.03
CA PRO A 135 2.38 24.64 20.15
C PRO A 135 3.27 24.11 21.29
N ALA A 136 3.69 24.99 22.19
CA ALA A 136 4.53 24.60 23.30
C ALA A 136 3.87 23.52 24.18
N PHE A 137 4.57 22.43 24.41
CA PHE A 137 4.17 21.34 25.30
C PHE A 137 5.29 20.97 26.27
N ALA A 138 4.93 20.43 27.43
CA ALA A 138 5.89 20.03 28.43
C ALA A 138 6.65 18.77 28.02
N VAL A 139 7.97 18.80 28.17
CA VAL A 139 8.84 17.65 27.95
C VAL A 139 9.26 17.10 29.33
N SER A 140 8.82 15.87 29.61
CA SER A 140 9.22 15.17 30.83
C SER A 140 10.66 14.66 30.69
N ALA A 141 11.49 14.91 31.67
CA ALA A 141 12.88 14.38 31.76
C ALA A 141 12.91 12.82 31.65
N THR A 142 11.79 12.15 31.94
CA THR A 142 11.61 10.70 31.85
C THR A 142 11.42 10.19 30.43
N GLY A 143 11.08 11.05 29.47
CA GLY A 143 10.95 10.69 28.05
C GLY A 143 12.27 10.66 27.27
N ALA A 144 13.35 11.14 27.90
CA ALA A 144 14.71 10.94 27.42
C ALA A 144 15.20 9.60 27.96
N ALA A 145 14.86 8.49 27.27
CA ALA A 145 15.33 7.16 27.63
C ALA A 145 16.85 7.08 27.46
N ALA A 146 17.58 7.56 28.48
CA ALA A 146 18.96 7.16 28.71
C ALA A 146 18.92 5.70 29.17
N GLN A 147 18.95 4.75 28.28
CA GLN A 147 19.26 3.37 28.63
C GLN A 147 20.76 3.28 28.86
N PRO A 148 21.24 3.06 30.09
CA PRO A 148 22.62 2.76 30.32
C PRO A 148 22.87 1.33 29.80
N THR A 149 23.41 1.23 28.61
CA THR A 149 23.94 -0.06 28.12
C THR A 149 25.27 -0.27 28.83
N THR A 150 25.27 -0.97 29.95
CA THR A 150 26.47 -1.47 30.58
C THR A 150 27.05 -2.61 29.73
N ILE A 151 28.01 -2.28 28.91
CA ILE A 151 28.84 -3.28 28.24
C ILE A 151 29.92 -3.66 29.26
N SER A 152 29.74 -4.81 29.93
CA SER A 152 30.79 -5.42 30.74
C SER A 152 31.80 -6.10 29.81
N VAL A 153 32.94 -5.43 29.62
CA VAL A 153 34.12 -6.05 29.02
C VAL A 153 34.89 -6.74 30.12
N PRO A 154 35.16 -8.06 30.08
CA PRO A 154 36.03 -8.71 31.04
C PRO A 154 37.47 -8.26 30.79
N ALA A 155 38.00 -7.37 31.66
CA ALA A 155 39.39 -6.98 31.65
C ALA A 155 40.18 -7.87 32.58
N SER A 156 41.09 -8.65 32.03
CA SER A 156 42.15 -9.36 32.77
C SER A 156 43.30 -8.40 32.96
N GLY A 157 43.40 -7.75 34.13
CA GLY A 157 44.56 -6.91 34.50
C GLY A 157 44.25 -5.90 35.60
N PRO A 158 45.20 -5.62 36.57
CA PRO A 158 45.01 -4.65 37.61
C PRO A 158 45.32 -3.24 37.11
N SER A 159 44.29 -2.55 36.67
CA SER A 159 44.34 -1.10 36.38
C SER A 159 43.06 -0.44 36.88
N PRO A 160 43.13 0.82 37.37
CA PRO A 160 41.97 1.49 37.96
C PRO A 160 40.89 1.63 36.90
N HIS A 161 39.72 1.03 37.16
CA HIS A 161 38.57 1.07 36.31
C HIS A 161 38.04 2.47 36.15
N VAL A 162 38.40 3.13 35.06
CA VAL A 162 37.67 4.30 34.55
C VAL A 162 36.48 3.74 33.77
N THR A 163 35.34 3.60 34.42
CA THR A 163 34.08 3.30 33.76
C THR A 163 33.64 4.57 33.02
N ALA A 164 34.12 4.75 31.81
CA ALA A 164 33.57 5.74 30.92
C ALA A 164 32.15 5.27 30.54
N ALA A 165 31.15 5.59 31.33
CA ALA A 165 29.77 5.52 30.94
C ALA A 165 29.61 6.46 29.72
N LEU A 166 29.47 5.90 28.54
CA LEU A 166 29.05 6.66 27.37
C LEU A 166 27.62 7.15 27.66
N VAL A 167 27.52 8.32 28.28
CA VAL A 167 26.24 9.02 28.45
C VAL A 167 25.79 9.39 27.05
N GLN A 168 24.91 8.59 26.47
CA GLN A 168 24.25 8.95 25.23
C GLN A 168 23.45 10.24 25.52
N PRO A 169 23.55 11.25 24.65
CA PRO A 169 22.76 12.45 24.81
C PRO A 169 21.27 12.08 24.86
N PRO A 170 20.48 12.74 25.69
CA PRO A 170 19.06 12.48 25.78
C PRO A 170 18.43 12.63 24.40
N VAL A 171 17.64 11.65 23.98
CA VAL A 171 16.91 11.67 22.71
C VAL A 171 15.43 11.82 23.00
N MET A 172 14.80 12.82 22.43
CA MET A 172 13.36 13.01 22.46
C MET A 172 12.74 12.20 21.31
N GLU A 173 11.86 11.26 21.62
CA GLU A 173 11.13 10.49 20.61
C GLU A 173 9.79 11.15 20.31
N VAL A 174 9.56 11.45 19.04
CA VAL A 174 8.30 12.00 18.51
C VAL A 174 7.72 11.02 17.50
N ASP A 175 6.48 10.66 17.69
CA ASP A 175 5.78 9.77 16.76
C ASP A 175 4.94 10.61 15.78
N SER A 176 5.04 10.31 14.48
CA SER A 176 4.16 10.88 13.46
C SER A 176 3.27 9.77 12.87
N LEU A 177 1.97 10.02 12.80
CA LEU A 177 0.98 9.15 12.19
C LEU A 177 0.40 9.85 10.95
N LEU A 178 0.80 9.42 9.78
CA LEU A 178 0.19 9.86 8.51
C LEU A 178 -0.91 8.87 8.13
N ARG A 179 -2.15 9.36 8.02
CA ARG A 179 -3.30 8.59 7.60
C ARG A 179 -3.83 9.15 6.29
N VAL A 180 -3.96 8.28 5.30
CA VAL A 180 -4.51 8.62 3.98
C VAL A 180 -5.76 7.79 3.74
N LYS A 181 -6.90 8.45 3.67
CA LYS A 181 -8.19 7.85 3.33
C LYS A 181 -8.56 8.24 1.92
N GLY A 182 -9.12 7.32 1.17
CA GLY A 182 -9.52 7.59 -0.20
C GLY A 182 -10.51 6.60 -0.76
N LYS A 183 -10.89 6.83 -2.00
CA LYS A 183 -11.76 5.95 -2.78
C LYS A 183 -11.13 5.68 -4.14
N VAL A 184 -11.22 4.43 -4.57
CA VAL A 184 -10.83 4.00 -5.91
C VAL A 184 -12.09 3.62 -6.66
N THR A 185 -12.36 4.30 -7.80
CA THR A 185 -13.53 4.01 -8.63
C THR A 185 -13.09 3.18 -9.83
N VAL A 186 -13.54 1.93 -9.85
CA VAL A 186 -13.24 0.97 -10.91
C VAL A 186 -14.35 1.03 -11.96
N LEU A 187 -13.97 1.12 -13.24
CA LEU A 187 -14.88 1.17 -14.40
C LEU A 187 -15.99 2.25 -14.26
N LYS A 188 -15.74 3.30 -13.47
CA LYS A 188 -16.70 4.39 -13.17
C LYS A 188 -18.01 3.94 -12.50
N VAL A 189 -18.11 2.69 -12.07
CA VAL A 189 -19.31 2.09 -11.48
C VAL A 189 -19.09 1.63 -10.05
N LEU A 190 -17.99 0.92 -9.79
CA LEU A 190 -17.69 0.34 -8.49
C LEU A 190 -16.71 1.23 -7.71
N THR A 191 -17.16 1.77 -6.59
CA THR A 191 -16.34 2.58 -5.70
C THR A 191 -15.98 1.81 -4.45
N HIS A 192 -14.67 1.69 -4.19
CA HIS A 192 -14.13 1.05 -2.99
C HIS A 192 -13.39 2.09 -2.14
N HIS A 193 -13.67 2.08 -0.84
CA HIS A 193 -12.95 2.86 0.13
C HIS A 193 -11.65 2.15 0.49
N VAL A 194 -10.56 2.89 0.49
CA VAL A 194 -9.23 2.40 0.85
C VAL A 194 -8.62 3.34 1.88
N GLU A 195 -7.91 2.76 2.83
CA GLU A 195 -7.22 3.50 3.87
C GLU A 195 -5.80 2.94 4.03
N ALA A 196 -4.84 3.84 4.23
CA ALA A 196 -3.49 3.48 4.62
C ALA A 196 -3.03 4.41 5.74
N ALA A 197 -2.31 3.87 6.69
CA ALA A 197 -1.67 4.61 7.75
C ALA A 197 -0.19 4.23 7.83
N LYS A 198 0.65 5.21 8.15
CA LYS A 198 2.07 5.01 8.37
C LYS A 198 2.48 5.72 9.65
N VAL A 199 3.02 4.97 10.59
CA VAL A 199 3.61 5.50 11.83
C VAL A 199 5.10 5.58 11.64
N CYS A 200 5.67 6.72 11.99
CA CYS A 200 7.12 6.92 12.02
C CYS A 200 7.54 7.44 13.39
N ARG A 201 8.54 6.81 13.97
CA ARG A 201 9.19 7.24 15.19
C ARG A 201 10.43 8.02 14.84
N ILE A 202 10.55 9.22 15.37
CA ILE A 202 11.55 10.24 15.03
C ILE A 202 12.35 10.54 16.28
N GLY A 203 13.65 10.30 16.22
CA GLY A 203 14.58 10.70 17.26
C GLY A 203 15.05 12.14 17.04
N VAL A 204 14.86 12.99 18.03
CA VAL A 204 15.16 14.42 17.99
C VAL A 204 16.11 14.78 19.11
N SER A 205 17.11 15.59 18.83
CA SER A 205 17.97 16.19 19.85
C SER A 205 17.18 17.27 20.59
N PRO A 206 17.00 17.16 21.91
CA PRO A 206 16.22 18.13 22.66
C PRO A 206 16.93 19.47 22.83
N ALA A 207 18.23 19.57 22.51
CA ALA A 207 19.00 20.78 22.63
C ALA A 207 18.80 21.76 21.47
N ASP A 208 18.71 21.21 20.25
CA ASP A 208 18.71 21.99 19.00
C ASP A 208 17.62 21.60 18.02
N GLY A 209 16.79 20.61 18.34
CA GLY A 209 15.72 20.14 17.46
C GLY A 209 16.18 19.35 16.25
N ARG A 210 17.45 18.96 16.22
CA ARG A 210 18.01 18.22 15.09
C ARG A 210 17.45 16.81 15.03
N VAL A 211 16.96 16.41 13.87
CA VAL A 211 16.52 15.04 13.62
C VAL A 211 17.74 14.14 13.54
N LEU A 212 17.86 13.21 14.50
CA LEU A 212 18.95 12.24 14.57
C LEU A 212 18.70 11.04 13.67
N GLY A 213 17.43 10.76 13.40
CA GLY A 213 16.98 9.69 12.53
C GLY A 213 15.50 9.42 12.70
N PHE A 214 14.93 8.63 11.78
CA PHE A 214 13.55 8.18 11.91
C PHE A 214 13.39 6.75 11.38
N ARG A 215 12.42 6.04 11.93
CA ARG A 215 12.02 4.69 11.51
C ARG A 215 10.51 4.64 11.30
N CYS A 216 10.09 4.06 10.15
CA CYS A 216 8.69 3.92 9.76
C CYS A 216 8.28 2.45 9.56
#